data_322edf2ed9781e18ab1ac0e1169a8dc9
#
_entry.id   322edf2ed9781e18ab1ac0e1169a8dc9
#
_cell.length_a   1.000
_cell.length_b   1.000
_cell.length_c   1.000
_cell.angle_alpha   90.00
_cell.angle_beta   90.00
_cell.angle_gamma   90.00
#
_symmetry.space_group_name_H-M   'P 1'
#
loop_
_entity.id
_entity.type
_entity.pdbx_description
1 polymer ?
#
loop_
_entity_poly.entity_id
_entity_poly.type
_entity_poly.pdbx_seq_one_letter_code
_entity_poly.pdbx_strand_id
1 'polypeptide(L)'
;MTDQAHIRNFCIIAHIDHGKSTLADRLLEYTGTVSKREVTEQMLDQMDLEREKGITIKAQAVRMLYTALNGEEYELNLIDTPGHVDFTYEVSRSLAACEGALLVIDATQGIEAQTLANLYLALEADLNIIPVINKIDLPSADPEHVRQEVEEVIGIPGEECILASAKEGIGTQDILEAIIAHIPPPSGEDQQPFRALVFDSHYDAYKGVIAYVRVVDGQIRAGEHIVMMAAGS
;
A
#
# COMPACT_ATOMS: atom_id res chain seq x y z
N MET A 1 20.76 9.84 1.77
CA MET A 1 19.32 9.95 2.07
C MET A 1 18.63 10.24 0.77
N THR A 2 17.56 9.55 0.47
CA THR A 2 16.73 9.83 -0.69
C THR A 2 16.11 11.22 -0.53
N ASP A 3 16.07 12.02 -1.59
CA ASP A 3 15.39 13.32 -1.56
C ASP A 3 13.89 13.07 -1.31
N GLN A 4 13.29 13.86 -0.42
CA GLN A 4 11.87 13.75 -0.07
C GLN A 4 10.96 13.79 -1.32
N ALA A 5 11.33 14.56 -2.34
CA ALA A 5 10.62 14.61 -3.61
C ALA A 5 10.52 13.25 -4.32
N HIS A 6 11.45 12.33 -4.05
CA HIS A 6 11.51 10.99 -4.63
C HIS A 6 10.96 9.90 -3.72
N ILE A 7 10.27 10.24 -2.63
CA ILE A 7 9.63 9.28 -1.73
C ILE A 7 8.14 9.18 -2.07
N ARG A 8 7.59 7.96 -2.08
CA ARG A 8 6.15 7.70 -2.20
C ARG A 8 5.72 6.71 -1.14
N ASN A 9 4.76 7.09 -0.30
CA ASN A 9 4.17 6.20 0.68
C ASN A 9 2.76 5.86 0.25
N PHE A 10 2.50 4.58 0.10
CA PHE A 10 1.21 4.10 -0.40
C PHE A 10 0.82 2.78 0.26
N CYS A 11 -0.46 2.49 0.17
CA CYS A 11 -1.02 1.21 0.61
C CYS A 11 -1.79 0.54 -0.53
N ILE A 12 -2.19 -0.70 -0.31
CA ILE A 12 -3.06 -1.45 -1.22
C ILE A 12 -4.36 -1.75 -0.48
N ILE A 13 -5.48 -1.30 -1.02
CA ILE A 13 -6.83 -1.60 -0.56
C ILE A 13 -7.53 -2.49 -1.59
N ALA A 14 -8.17 -3.54 -1.12
CA ALA A 14 -8.84 -4.52 -1.97
C ALA A 14 -9.89 -5.29 -1.18
N HIS A 15 -10.85 -5.85 -1.89
CA HIS A 15 -11.68 -6.93 -1.33
C HIS A 15 -10.86 -8.21 -1.16
N ILE A 16 -11.37 -9.14 -0.33
CA ILE A 16 -10.78 -10.48 -0.17
C ILE A 16 -10.71 -11.15 -1.55
N ASP A 17 -9.62 -11.84 -1.85
CA ASP A 17 -9.37 -12.57 -3.09
C ASP A 17 -9.28 -11.72 -4.37
N HIS A 18 -9.30 -10.38 -4.31
CA HIS A 18 -9.05 -9.52 -5.47
C HIS A 18 -7.57 -9.49 -5.90
N GLY A 19 -6.69 -10.14 -5.15
CA GLY A 19 -5.27 -10.32 -5.49
C GLY A 19 -4.34 -9.28 -4.89
N LYS A 20 -4.69 -8.70 -3.74
CA LYS A 20 -3.87 -7.74 -2.98
C LYS A 20 -2.46 -8.26 -2.71
N SER A 21 -2.34 -9.41 -2.02
CA SER A 21 -1.05 -9.99 -1.64
C SER A 21 -0.24 -10.41 -2.87
N THR A 22 -0.90 -10.95 -3.90
CA THR A 22 -0.23 -11.31 -5.17
C THR A 22 0.32 -10.07 -5.89
N LEU A 23 -0.40 -8.94 -5.86
CA LEU A 23 0.09 -7.68 -6.43
C LEU A 23 1.28 -7.15 -5.63
N ALA A 24 1.20 -7.17 -4.30
CA ALA A 24 2.30 -6.76 -3.44
C ALA A 24 3.57 -7.58 -3.72
N ASP A 25 3.46 -8.91 -3.77
CA ASP A 25 4.56 -9.81 -4.13
C ASP A 25 5.16 -9.47 -5.50
N ARG A 26 4.31 -9.14 -6.48
CA ARG A 26 4.75 -8.78 -7.82
C ARG A 26 5.50 -7.44 -7.86
N LEU A 27 5.06 -6.44 -7.09
CA LEU A 27 5.77 -5.17 -6.95
C LEU A 27 7.16 -5.37 -6.32
N LEU A 28 7.26 -6.22 -5.27
CA LEU A 28 8.52 -6.56 -4.62
C LEU A 28 9.50 -7.30 -5.56
N GLU A 29 8.98 -8.22 -6.35
CA GLU A 29 9.77 -8.96 -7.35
C GLU A 29 10.27 -8.02 -8.45
N TYR A 30 9.40 -7.17 -9.00
CA TYR A 30 9.73 -6.27 -10.10
C TYR A 30 10.78 -5.23 -9.70
N THR A 31 10.70 -4.71 -8.49
CA THR A 31 11.69 -3.76 -7.95
C THR A 31 12.98 -4.43 -7.47
N GLY A 32 13.07 -5.77 -7.52
CA GLY A 32 14.23 -6.52 -7.06
C GLY A 32 14.45 -6.46 -5.55
N THR A 33 13.46 -5.99 -4.78
CA THR A 33 13.51 -5.94 -3.32
C THR A 33 13.64 -7.33 -2.73
N VAL A 34 13.07 -8.33 -3.41
CA VAL A 34 13.19 -9.74 -3.09
C VAL A 34 13.69 -10.49 -4.31
N SER A 35 14.63 -11.43 -4.10
CA SER A 35 15.14 -12.23 -5.22
C SER A 35 14.09 -13.24 -5.68
N LYS A 36 14.04 -13.54 -6.99
CA LYS A 36 13.14 -14.54 -7.58
C LYS A 36 13.19 -15.93 -6.92
N ARG A 37 14.28 -16.25 -6.21
CA ARG A 37 14.46 -17.53 -5.50
C ARG A 37 13.85 -17.52 -4.10
N GLU A 38 13.64 -16.34 -3.54
CA GLU A 38 13.08 -16.14 -2.20
C GLU A 38 11.61 -15.78 -2.23
N VAL A 39 11.06 -15.51 -3.43
CA VAL A 39 9.62 -15.27 -3.61
C VAL A 39 8.86 -16.55 -3.25
N THR A 40 8.26 -16.55 -2.09
CA THR A 40 7.20 -17.48 -1.69
C THR A 40 5.87 -16.76 -1.84
N GLU A 41 4.82 -17.47 -2.20
CA GLU A 41 3.49 -16.88 -2.27
C GLU A 41 3.13 -16.19 -0.92
N GLN A 42 2.54 -14.99 -1.01
CA GLN A 42 2.11 -14.19 0.15
C GLN A 42 3.27 -13.86 1.12
N MET A 43 4.33 -13.24 0.58
CA MET A 43 5.54 -12.94 1.36
C MET A 43 5.30 -11.98 2.52
N LEU A 44 4.33 -11.06 2.38
CA LEU A 44 3.97 -10.11 3.44
C LEU A 44 3.08 -10.75 4.51
N ASP A 45 2.41 -11.86 4.20
CA ASP A 45 1.58 -12.59 5.16
C ASP A 45 2.48 -13.52 6.00
N GLN A 46 3.00 -13.03 7.11
CA GLN A 46 3.97 -13.76 7.94
C GLN A 46 3.34 -14.70 8.97
N MET A 47 2.06 -14.52 9.27
CA MET A 47 1.37 -15.38 10.23
C MET A 47 0.80 -16.62 9.54
N ASP A 48 0.90 -17.78 10.19
CA ASP A 48 0.31 -19.02 9.68
C ASP A 48 -1.19 -18.88 9.38
N LEU A 49 -1.90 -18.08 10.20
CA LEU A 49 -3.31 -17.80 10.03
C LEU A 49 -3.61 -16.94 8.78
N GLU A 50 -2.72 -15.98 8.45
CA GLU A 50 -2.83 -15.16 7.25
C GLU A 50 -2.72 -16.04 6.00
N ARG A 51 -1.73 -16.94 5.98
CA ARG A 51 -1.51 -17.86 4.87
C ARG A 51 -2.62 -18.90 4.74
N GLU A 52 -3.11 -19.44 5.87
CA GLU A 52 -4.20 -20.44 5.85
C GLU A 52 -5.51 -19.84 5.33
N LYS A 53 -5.78 -18.58 5.66
CA LYS A 53 -7.03 -17.91 5.31
C LYS A 53 -6.96 -16.98 4.12
N GLY A 54 -5.75 -16.73 3.57
CA GLY A 54 -5.54 -15.82 2.44
C GLY A 54 -5.88 -14.36 2.76
N ILE A 55 -5.79 -13.95 4.04
CA ILE A 55 -6.13 -12.58 4.48
C ILE A 55 -4.96 -11.97 5.23
N THR A 56 -4.64 -10.72 4.96
CA THR A 56 -3.70 -9.93 5.76
C THR A 56 -4.38 -9.49 7.06
N ILE A 57 -3.77 -9.80 8.18
CA ILE A 57 -4.26 -9.43 9.52
C ILE A 57 -3.46 -8.26 10.07
N LYS A 58 -2.14 -8.25 9.84
CA LYS A 58 -1.23 -7.26 10.39
C LYS A 58 -0.62 -6.40 9.30
N ALA A 59 -0.59 -5.09 9.52
CA ALA A 59 0.07 -4.18 8.59
C ALA A 59 1.58 -4.45 8.54
N GLN A 60 2.14 -4.46 7.33
CA GLN A 60 3.58 -4.59 7.11
C GLN A 60 4.07 -3.44 6.23
N ALA A 61 5.18 -2.83 6.62
CA ALA A 61 5.82 -1.79 5.82
C ALA A 61 7.04 -2.36 5.12
N VAL A 62 7.10 -2.17 3.80
CA VAL A 62 8.24 -2.58 2.98
C VAL A 62 8.71 -1.43 2.13
N ARG A 63 10.04 -1.23 2.15
CA ARG A 63 10.73 -0.24 1.33
C ARG A 63 11.21 -0.90 0.03
N MET A 64 10.89 -0.27 -1.10
CA MET A 64 11.33 -0.66 -2.44
C MET A 64 12.12 0.50 -3.05
N LEU A 65 13.13 0.17 -3.86
CA LEU A 65 13.83 1.14 -4.72
C LEU A 65 13.45 0.84 -6.16
N TYR A 66 13.02 1.87 -6.88
CA TYR A 66 12.59 1.72 -8.27
C TYR A 66 13.21 2.83 -9.13
N THR A 67 13.86 2.43 -10.23
CA THR A 67 14.33 3.37 -11.26
C THR A 67 13.20 3.55 -12.28
N ALA A 68 12.61 4.73 -12.29
CA ALA A 68 11.50 5.07 -13.16
C ALA A 68 11.92 5.24 -14.63
N LEU A 69 10.96 5.33 -15.54
CA LEU A 69 11.21 5.54 -16.97
C LEU A 69 11.92 6.86 -17.27
N ASN A 70 11.81 7.85 -16.38
CA ASN A 70 12.56 9.11 -16.47
C ASN A 70 14.05 8.98 -16.10
N GLY A 71 14.49 7.81 -15.63
CA GLY A 71 15.85 7.51 -15.21
C GLY A 71 16.18 7.92 -13.78
N GLU A 72 15.23 8.45 -13.01
CA GLU A 72 15.41 8.81 -11.61
C GLU A 72 15.06 7.63 -10.70
N GLU A 73 15.74 7.56 -9.54
CA GLU A 73 15.48 6.54 -8.52
C GLU A 73 14.50 7.06 -7.47
N TYR A 74 13.44 6.30 -7.24
CA TYR A 74 12.41 6.57 -6.24
C TYR A 74 12.44 5.54 -5.11
N GLU A 75 12.14 6.02 -3.91
CA GLU A 75 11.90 5.20 -2.74
C GLU A 75 10.39 5.02 -2.56
N LEU A 76 9.92 3.81 -2.75
CA LEU A 76 8.51 3.45 -2.66
C LEU A 76 8.29 2.67 -1.35
N ASN A 77 7.50 3.21 -0.45
CA ASN A 77 7.18 2.59 0.83
C ASN A 77 5.74 2.05 0.76
N LEU A 78 5.63 0.74 0.64
CA LEU A 78 4.36 0.03 0.68
C LEU A 78 4.00 -0.28 2.12
N ILE A 79 2.79 0.12 2.54
CA ILE A 79 2.18 -0.35 3.79
C ILE A 79 1.07 -1.32 3.39
N ASP A 80 1.31 -2.61 3.57
CA ASP A 80 0.28 -3.63 3.32
C ASP A 80 -0.76 -3.58 4.44
N THR A 81 -2.04 -3.44 4.06
CA THR A 81 -3.14 -3.21 4.99
C THR A 81 -4.06 -4.41 5.05
N PRO A 82 -4.66 -4.71 6.23
CA PRO A 82 -5.73 -5.70 6.30
C PRO A 82 -6.87 -5.37 5.35
N GLY A 83 -7.38 -6.37 4.63
CA GLY A 83 -8.50 -6.19 3.71
C GLY A 83 -9.88 -6.38 4.35
N HIS A 84 -9.95 -6.91 5.57
CA HIS A 84 -11.20 -7.31 6.21
C HIS A 84 -11.80 -6.19 7.07
N VAL A 85 -13.12 -6.03 7.04
CA VAL A 85 -13.86 -4.98 7.78
C VAL A 85 -13.68 -5.03 9.31
N ASP A 86 -13.36 -6.18 9.88
CA ASP A 86 -13.13 -6.32 11.31
C ASP A 86 -11.86 -5.59 11.79
N PHE A 87 -10.95 -5.22 10.88
CA PHE A 87 -9.68 -4.54 11.16
C PHE A 87 -9.71 -3.04 10.79
N THR A 88 -10.89 -2.41 10.83
CA THR A 88 -11.08 -1.00 10.43
C THR A 88 -10.12 -0.05 11.16
N TYR A 89 -9.83 -0.30 12.43
CA TYR A 89 -8.91 0.54 13.22
C TYR A 89 -7.47 0.44 12.73
N GLU A 90 -6.98 -0.77 12.46
CA GLU A 90 -5.64 -1.01 11.90
C GLU A 90 -5.53 -0.41 10.49
N VAL A 91 -6.58 -0.59 9.68
CA VAL A 91 -6.67 0.01 8.34
C VAL A 91 -6.55 1.53 8.42
N SER A 92 -7.37 2.20 9.25
CA SER A 92 -7.35 3.66 9.38
C SER A 92 -5.97 4.21 9.75
N ARG A 93 -5.25 3.54 10.65
CA ARG A 93 -3.91 3.96 11.07
C ARG A 93 -2.88 3.78 9.95
N SER A 94 -2.96 2.70 9.20
CA SER A 94 -2.08 2.44 8.05
C SER A 94 -2.34 3.45 6.93
N LEU A 95 -3.61 3.76 6.64
CA LEU A 95 -3.99 4.78 5.68
C LEU A 95 -3.43 6.16 6.07
N ALA A 96 -3.53 6.55 7.35
CA ALA A 96 -3.00 7.82 7.84
C ALA A 96 -1.46 7.95 7.72
N ALA A 97 -0.76 6.86 7.42
CA ALA A 97 0.69 6.86 7.19
C ALA A 97 1.05 6.97 5.69
N CYS A 98 0.07 7.05 4.79
CA CYS A 98 0.24 7.09 3.34
C CYS A 98 -0.21 8.41 2.73
N GLU A 99 0.25 8.70 1.51
CA GLU A 99 -0.24 9.77 0.65
C GLU A 99 -1.11 9.25 -0.50
N GLY A 100 -1.12 7.93 -0.75
CA GLY A 100 -1.96 7.34 -1.77
C GLY A 100 -2.31 5.89 -1.53
N ALA A 101 -3.27 5.38 -2.31
CA ALA A 101 -3.71 4.00 -2.24
C ALA A 101 -3.96 3.41 -3.62
N LEU A 102 -3.49 2.18 -3.84
CA LEU A 102 -3.91 1.35 -4.97
C LEU A 102 -5.24 0.68 -4.61
N LEU A 103 -6.28 0.96 -5.36
CA LEU A 103 -7.58 0.31 -5.24
C LEU A 103 -7.65 -0.87 -6.20
N VAL A 104 -7.49 -2.09 -5.69
CA VAL A 104 -7.47 -3.30 -6.52
C VAL A 104 -8.87 -3.89 -6.64
N ILE A 105 -9.34 -4.02 -7.88
CA ILE A 105 -10.65 -4.53 -8.24
C ILE A 105 -10.46 -5.75 -9.15
N ASP A 106 -11.17 -6.84 -8.86
CA ASP A 106 -11.16 -8.04 -9.70
C ASP A 106 -11.98 -7.81 -10.97
N ALA A 107 -11.37 -7.99 -12.15
CA ALA A 107 -12.02 -7.85 -13.46
C ALA A 107 -13.21 -8.80 -13.69
N THR A 108 -13.37 -9.82 -12.83
CA THR A 108 -14.47 -10.81 -12.93
C THR A 108 -15.61 -10.54 -11.96
N GLN A 109 -15.38 -9.76 -10.89
CA GLN A 109 -16.33 -9.54 -9.81
C GLN A 109 -16.79 -8.08 -9.70
N GLY A 110 -15.96 -7.13 -10.16
CA GLY A 110 -16.27 -5.71 -10.07
C GLY A 110 -16.11 -5.15 -8.64
N ILE A 111 -16.88 -4.08 -8.35
CA ILE A 111 -16.81 -3.37 -7.08
C ILE A 111 -17.72 -4.05 -6.06
N GLU A 112 -17.13 -4.51 -4.98
CA GLU A 112 -17.81 -5.14 -3.85
C GLU A 112 -18.02 -4.14 -2.70
N ALA A 113 -19.00 -4.41 -1.82
CA ALA A 113 -19.34 -3.52 -0.70
C ALA A 113 -18.14 -3.23 0.23
N GLN A 114 -17.24 -4.20 0.40
CA GLN A 114 -16.04 -4.06 1.21
C GLN A 114 -15.00 -3.16 0.53
N THR A 115 -14.92 -3.19 -0.81
CA THR A 115 -14.10 -2.27 -1.61
C THR A 115 -14.52 -0.83 -1.35
N LEU A 116 -15.84 -0.56 -1.38
CA LEU A 116 -16.38 0.77 -1.09
C LEU A 116 -16.11 1.23 0.34
N ALA A 117 -16.27 0.34 1.33
CA ALA A 117 -15.97 0.68 2.72
C ALA A 117 -14.51 1.10 2.91
N ASN A 118 -13.57 0.36 2.34
CA ASN A 118 -12.14 0.69 2.39
C ASN A 118 -11.82 1.95 1.59
N LEU A 119 -12.47 2.17 0.45
CA LEU A 119 -12.33 3.39 -0.34
C LEU A 119 -12.76 4.63 0.45
N TYR A 120 -13.91 4.58 1.14
CA TYR A 120 -14.35 5.71 1.96
C TYR A 120 -13.34 6.05 3.06
N LEU A 121 -12.76 5.05 3.73
CA LEU A 121 -11.71 5.29 4.71
C LEU A 121 -10.46 5.95 4.09
N ALA A 122 -10.09 5.56 2.87
CA ALA A 122 -8.97 6.17 2.15
C ALA A 122 -9.26 7.61 1.74
N LEU A 123 -10.49 7.90 1.32
CA LEU A 123 -10.95 9.28 1.01
C LEU A 123 -11.02 10.16 2.26
N GLU A 124 -11.48 9.63 3.39
CA GLU A 124 -11.44 10.33 4.69
C GLU A 124 -10.01 10.66 5.14
N ALA A 125 -9.04 9.83 4.75
CA ALA A 125 -7.61 10.06 4.99
C ALA A 125 -6.95 10.96 3.94
N ASP A 126 -7.70 11.54 3.00
CA ASP A 126 -7.24 12.42 1.90
C ASP A 126 -6.18 11.76 1.00
N LEU A 127 -6.33 10.47 0.73
CA LEU A 127 -5.40 9.72 -0.12
C LEU A 127 -5.74 9.86 -1.60
N ASN A 128 -4.70 9.97 -2.43
CA ASN A 128 -4.83 9.85 -3.87
C ASN A 128 -5.10 8.38 -4.24
N ILE A 129 -6.21 8.12 -4.93
CA ILE A 129 -6.64 6.77 -5.29
C ILE A 129 -6.22 6.45 -6.72
N ILE A 130 -5.54 5.31 -6.90
CA ILE A 130 -5.18 4.76 -8.21
C ILE A 130 -5.95 3.45 -8.39
N PRO A 131 -6.95 3.39 -9.28
CA PRO A 131 -7.70 2.17 -9.54
C PRO A 131 -6.90 1.20 -10.40
N VAL A 132 -6.83 -0.06 -9.95
CA VAL A 132 -6.17 -1.16 -10.65
C VAL A 132 -7.17 -2.29 -10.86
N ILE A 133 -7.51 -2.56 -12.11
CA ILE A 133 -8.38 -3.68 -12.51
C ILE A 133 -7.49 -4.90 -12.73
N ASN A 134 -7.53 -5.82 -11.77
CA ASN A 134 -6.67 -7.00 -11.72
C ASN A 134 -7.35 -8.24 -12.30
N LYS A 135 -6.56 -9.27 -12.55
CA LYS A 135 -6.99 -10.57 -13.08
C LYS A 135 -7.55 -10.52 -14.52
N ILE A 136 -7.06 -9.60 -15.35
CA ILE A 136 -7.47 -9.49 -16.76
C ILE A 136 -7.09 -10.71 -17.61
N ASP A 137 -6.24 -11.59 -17.08
CA ASP A 137 -5.84 -12.86 -17.70
C ASP A 137 -6.94 -13.93 -17.65
N LEU A 138 -7.95 -13.78 -16.81
CA LEU A 138 -9.01 -14.75 -16.67
C LEU A 138 -10.01 -14.68 -17.82
N PRO A 139 -10.50 -15.83 -18.34
CA PRO A 139 -11.47 -15.85 -19.47
C PRO A 139 -12.81 -15.17 -19.16
N SER A 140 -13.16 -15.05 -17.87
CA SER A 140 -14.39 -14.38 -17.40
C SER A 140 -14.19 -12.90 -17.06
N ALA A 141 -13.00 -12.36 -17.28
CA ALA A 141 -12.73 -10.95 -17.03
C ALA A 141 -13.49 -10.04 -18.00
N ASP A 142 -14.11 -8.99 -17.46
CA ASP A 142 -14.72 -7.92 -18.24
C ASP A 142 -14.20 -6.55 -17.76
N PRO A 143 -12.97 -6.18 -18.14
CA PRO A 143 -12.35 -4.93 -17.69
C PRO A 143 -13.13 -3.67 -18.12
N GLU A 144 -13.82 -3.70 -19.27
CA GLU A 144 -14.56 -2.54 -19.75
C GLU A 144 -15.81 -2.28 -18.91
N HIS A 145 -16.49 -3.33 -18.49
CA HIS A 145 -17.62 -3.21 -17.56
C HIS A 145 -17.15 -2.65 -16.21
N VAL A 146 -16.03 -3.17 -15.68
CA VAL A 146 -15.47 -2.69 -14.39
C VAL A 146 -14.99 -1.24 -14.48
N ARG A 147 -14.45 -0.79 -15.61
CA ARG A 147 -14.13 0.63 -15.86
C ARG A 147 -15.36 1.53 -15.74
N GLN A 148 -16.45 1.13 -16.37
CA GLN A 148 -17.71 1.87 -16.28
C GLN A 148 -18.24 1.90 -14.83
N GLU A 149 -18.16 0.79 -14.12
CA GLU A 149 -18.54 0.72 -12.71
C GLU A 149 -17.70 1.64 -11.83
N VAL A 150 -16.36 1.71 -12.05
CA VAL A 150 -15.45 2.64 -11.35
C VAL A 150 -15.87 4.10 -11.62
N GLU A 151 -16.17 4.43 -12.86
CA GLU A 151 -16.58 5.79 -13.22
C GLU A 151 -17.95 6.16 -12.60
N GLU A 152 -18.94 5.26 -12.65
CA GLU A 152 -20.27 5.51 -12.11
C GLU A 152 -20.32 5.56 -10.58
N VAL A 153 -19.56 4.68 -9.91
CA VAL A 153 -19.65 4.49 -8.46
C VAL A 153 -18.62 5.31 -7.70
N ILE A 154 -17.39 5.42 -8.24
CA ILE A 154 -16.26 6.09 -7.58
C ILE A 154 -16.07 7.52 -8.13
N GLY A 155 -16.43 7.75 -9.40
CA GLY A 155 -16.27 9.05 -10.05
C GLY A 155 -14.87 9.28 -10.62
N ILE A 156 -14.03 8.24 -10.73
CA ILE A 156 -12.74 8.28 -11.39
C ILE A 156 -12.94 7.85 -12.85
N PRO A 157 -12.44 8.62 -13.86
CA PRO A 157 -12.57 8.25 -15.26
C PRO A 157 -12.09 6.82 -15.53
N GLY A 158 -12.86 6.01 -16.25
CA GLY A 158 -12.52 4.62 -16.52
C GLY A 158 -11.19 4.46 -17.27
N GLU A 159 -10.77 5.47 -18.03
CA GLU A 159 -9.47 5.53 -18.74
C GLU A 159 -8.28 5.65 -17.79
N GLU A 160 -8.47 6.12 -16.56
CA GLU A 160 -7.43 6.19 -15.53
C GLU A 160 -7.21 4.84 -14.82
N CYS A 161 -8.09 3.86 -15.06
CA CYS A 161 -7.94 2.52 -14.50
C CYS A 161 -6.78 1.77 -15.17
N ILE A 162 -5.86 1.28 -14.37
CA ILE A 162 -4.74 0.47 -14.85
C ILE A 162 -5.19 -0.98 -14.96
N LEU A 163 -5.01 -1.56 -16.14
CA LEU A 163 -5.30 -2.97 -16.38
C LEU A 163 -4.11 -3.84 -15.99
N ALA A 164 -4.32 -4.84 -15.13
CA ALA A 164 -3.26 -5.65 -14.60
C ALA A 164 -3.61 -7.14 -14.48
N SER A 165 -2.60 -7.96 -14.53
CA SER A 165 -2.60 -9.32 -14.00
C SER A 165 -1.41 -9.48 -13.07
N ALA A 166 -1.64 -9.44 -11.78
CA ALA A 166 -0.59 -9.64 -10.78
C ALA A 166 0.05 -11.03 -10.94
N LYS A 167 -0.73 -12.04 -11.32
CA LYS A 167 -0.25 -13.40 -11.56
C LYS A 167 0.73 -13.46 -12.73
N GLU A 168 0.41 -12.85 -13.85
CA GLU A 168 1.21 -12.90 -15.08
C GLU A 168 2.23 -11.76 -15.17
N GLY A 169 2.20 -10.77 -14.23
CA GLY A 169 3.08 -9.62 -14.23
C GLY A 169 2.71 -8.52 -15.23
N ILE A 170 1.50 -8.58 -15.79
CA ILE A 170 1.00 -7.57 -16.74
C ILE A 170 0.63 -6.30 -15.97
N GLY A 171 0.99 -5.13 -16.51
CA GLY A 171 0.65 -3.82 -15.94
C GLY A 171 1.47 -3.42 -14.70
N THR A 172 2.42 -4.25 -14.23
CA THR A 172 3.20 -3.96 -13.01
C THR A 172 4.02 -2.68 -13.15
N GLN A 173 4.66 -2.45 -14.30
CA GLN A 173 5.41 -1.24 -14.57
C GLN A 173 4.49 -0.01 -14.62
N ASP A 174 3.34 -0.14 -15.26
CA ASP A 174 2.36 0.95 -15.36
C ASP A 174 1.86 1.39 -13.98
N ILE A 175 1.67 0.42 -13.06
CA ILE A 175 1.32 0.69 -11.66
C ILE A 175 2.43 1.46 -10.96
N LEU A 176 3.70 1.06 -11.11
CA LEU A 176 4.83 1.75 -10.49
C LEU A 176 5.00 3.18 -11.01
N GLU A 177 4.86 3.38 -12.32
CA GLU A 177 4.89 4.73 -12.92
C GLU A 177 3.71 5.59 -12.46
N ALA A 178 2.51 5.01 -12.34
CA ALA A 178 1.34 5.72 -11.83
C ALA A 178 1.51 6.13 -10.35
N ILE A 179 2.11 5.28 -9.51
CA ILE A 179 2.45 5.63 -8.13
C ILE A 179 3.34 6.89 -8.11
N ILE A 180 4.36 6.95 -8.97
CA ILE A 180 5.26 8.10 -9.05
C ILE A 180 4.54 9.35 -9.54
N ALA A 181 3.69 9.21 -10.56
CA ALA A 181 3.01 10.32 -11.22
C ALA A 181 1.88 10.92 -10.38
N HIS A 182 1.10 10.09 -9.69
CA HIS A 182 -0.16 10.51 -9.05
C HIS A 182 -0.09 10.61 -7.53
N ILE A 183 0.80 9.89 -6.85
CA ILE A 183 0.95 10.00 -5.40
C ILE A 183 1.95 11.11 -5.08
N PRO A 184 1.58 12.13 -4.31
CA PRO A 184 2.50 13.19 -3.94
C PRO A 184 3.61 12.68 -3.02
N PRO A 185 4.77 13.37 -2.99
CA PRO A 185 5.77 13.09 -1.98
C PRO A 185 5.24 13.45 -0.58
N PRO A 186 5.82 12.88 0.47
CA PRO A 186 5.45 13.21 1.83
C PRO A 186 5.64 14.71 2.11
N SER A 187 4.68 15.32 2.78
CA SER A 187 4.77 16.68 3.27
C SER A 187 5.42 16.67 4.65
N GLY A 188 6.32 17.58 4.94
CA GLY A 188 6.97 17.72 6.24
C GLY A 188 8.26 18.53 6.12
N GLU A 189 8.72 19.08 7.22
CA GLU A 189 9.91 19.93 7.25
C GLU A 189 10.98 19.36 8.17
N ASP A 190 12.16 19.05 7.64
CA ASP A 190 13.29 18.48 8.37
C ASP A 190 13.78 19.33 9.54
N GLN A 191 13.53 20.66 9.50
CA GLN A 191 13.98 21.61 10.50
C GLN A 191 13.00 21.79 11.67
N GLN A 192 11.80 21.20 11.57
CA GLN A 192 10.83 21.22 12.65
C GLN A 192 11.20 20.23 13.76
N PRO A 193 10.64 20.39 14.97
CA PRO A 193 10.74 19.37 16.02
C PRO A 193 10.25 18.02 15.51
N PHE A 194 10.95 16.94 15.90
CA PHE A 194 10.57 15.58 15.51
C PHE A 194 9.13 15.26 15.90
N ARG A 195 8.36 14.81 14.93
CA ARG A 195 7.00 14.35 15.09
C ARG A 195 6.78 13.12 14.20
N ALA A 196 6.22 12.07 14.76
CA ALA A 196 5.94 10.84 14.03
C ALA A 196 4.60 10.23 14.44
N LEU A 197 3.97 9.53 13.50
CA LEU A 197 2.78 8.71 13.73
C LEU A 197 3.23 7.26 13.94
N VAL A 198 2.84 6.65 15.06
CA VAL A 198 2.97 5.20 15.26
C VAL A 198 1.76 4.54 14.61
N PHE A 199 1.96 3.80 13.52
CA PHE A 199 0.87 3.14 12.81
C PHE A 199 0.76 1.65 13.14
N ASP A 200 1.84 0.98 13.57
CA ASP A 200 1.81 -0.39 14.06
C ASP A 200 2.89 -0.62 15.13
N SER A 201 2.75 -1.69 15.92
CA SER A 201 3.76 -2.11 16.89
C SER A 201 3.64 -3.60 17.23
N HIS A 202 4.78 -4.20 17.57
CA HIS A 202 4.79 -5.57 18.12
C HIS A 202 5.86 -5.72 19.19
N TYR A 203 5.70 -6.76 19.98
CA TYR A 203 6.69 -7.13 20.98
C TYR A 203 7.59 -8.26 20.47
N ASP A 204 8.89 -8.00 20.48
CA ASP A 204 9.92 -9.00 20.23
C ASP A 204 10.60 -9.41 21.54
N ALA A 205 10.80 -10.70 21.75
CA ALA A 205 11.33 -11.23 23.01
C ALA A 205 12.79 -10.76 23.29
N TYR A 206 13.53 -10.38 22.27
CA TYR A 206 14.93 -9.96 22.38
C TYR A 206 15.11 -8.44 22.28
N LYS A 207 14.31 -7.78 21.44
CA LYS A 207 14.42 -6.34 21.16
C LYS A 207 13.44 -5.49 21.97
N GLY A 208 12.44 -6.12 22.61
CA GLY A 208 11.36 -5.42 23.31
C GLY A 208 10.28 -4.94 22.37
N VAL A 209 9.73 -3.76 22.62
CA VAL A 209 8.71 -3.16 21.75
C VAL A 209 9.36 -2.61 20.49
N ILE A 210 8.87 -3.05 19.33
CA ILE A 210 9.20 -2.51 18.02
C ILE A 210 7.99 -1.73 17.56
N ALA A 211 8.16 -0.43 17.30
CA ALA A 211 7.13 0.44 16.77
C ALA A 211 7.46 0.82 15.31
N TYR A 212 6.48 0.67 14.43
CA TYR A 212 6.55 1.20 13.07
C TYR A 212 6.03 2.62 13.06
N VAL A 213 6.87 3.53 12.60
CA VAL A 213 6.56 4.95 12.64
C VAL A 213 6.66 5.60 11.27
N ARG A 214 5.73 6.50 10.99
CA ARG A 214 5.82 7.44 9.90
C ARG A 214 6.35 8.77 10.44
N VAL A 215 7.55 9.15 10.04
CA VAL A 215 8.08 10.49 10.38
C VAL A 215 7.26 11.53 9.61
N VAL A 216 6.69 12.48 10.33
CA VAL A 216 5.89 13.57 9.77
C VAL A 216 6.75 14.84 9.64
N ASP A 217 7.48 15.20 10.69
CA ASP A 217 8.41 16.35 10.70
C ASP A 217 9.71 15.98 11.42
N GLY A 218 10.75 16.75 11.14
CA GLY A 218 12.02 16.65 11.83
C GLY A 218 12.79 15.37 11.53
N GLN A 219 13.72 15.07 12.40
CA GLN A 219 14.63 13.93 12.29
C GLN A 219 14.75 13.24 13.64
N ILE A 220 15.05 11.93 13.62
CA ILE A 220 15.37 11.15 14.82
C ILE A 220 16.63 10.33 14.62
N ARG A 221 17.42 10.21 15.66
CA ARG A 221 18.66 9.40 15.67
C ARG A 221 18.61 8.38 16.79
N ALA A 222 19.33 7.29 16.61
CA ALA A 222 19.44 6.26 17.64
C ALA A 222 19.98 6.85 18.95
N GLY A 223 19.31 6.54 20.06
CA GLY A 223 19.66 7.01 21.42
C GLY A 223 19.00 8.33 21.83
N GLU A 224 18.25 8.98 20.94
CA GLU A 224 17.47 10.18 21.31
C GLU A 224 16.22 9.81 22.13
N HIS A 225 15.85 10.71 23.03
CA HIS A 225 14.63 10.56 23.83
C HIS A 225 13.42 11.09 23.07
N ILE A 226 12.33 10.36 23.13
CA ILE A 226 11.04 10.74 22.55
C ILE A 226 9.99 10.85 23.64
N VAL A 227 8.95 11.60 23.37
CA VAL A 227 7.76 11.73 24.22
C VAL A 227 6.58 11.14 23.49
N MET A 228 5.87 10.22 24.13
CA MET A 228 4.61 9.70 23.62
C MET A 228 3.51 10.73 23.87
N MET A 229 3.06 11.42 22.81
CA MET A 229 2.12 12.55 22.94
C MET A 229 0.82 12.17 23.62
N ALA A 230 0.28 10.98 23.34
CA ALA A 230 -0.97 10.51 23.94
C ALA A 230 -0.84 10.17 25.42
N ALA A 231 0.34 9.71 25.86
CA ALA A 231 0.60 9.30 27.25
C ALA A 231 1.23 10.44 28.09
N GLY A 232 1.80 11.47 27.45
CA GLY A 232 2.50 12.56 28.11
C GLY A 232 3.78 12.12 28.85
N SER A 233 4.38 10.98 28.43
CA SER A 233 5.51 10.33 29.08
C SER A 233 6.68 10.13 28.12
#